data_def81b5d7950bd2be16b987fed5f0430
#
_entry.id   def81b5d7950bd2be16b987fed5f0430
#
_cell.length_a   1.000
_cell.length_b   1.000
_cell.length_c   1.000
_cell.angle_alpha   90.00
_cell.angle_beta   90.00
_cell.angle_gamma   90.00
#
_symmetry.space_group_name_H-M   'P 1'
#
loop_
_entity.id
_entity.type
_entity.pdbx_description
1 polymer ?
#
loop_
_entity_poly.entity_id
_entity_poly.type
_entity_poly.pdbx_seq_one_letter_code
_entity_poly.pdbx_strand_id
1 'polypeptide(L)'
;DFFLKKDGTINAIPVGTRNLNECNLLIDYVVSKGLDADIKTNQFTFNLNEDSLHTLIDIVNYQYSNVIRIEENNNRYKFVGYNGDWINLIYYPTKNKAMIQGKALYTYSIVVNIIVDFDEITLDDVISINNNFVNMNTPFDTIRNEMKRKLLNSYNYLDLALLKSISGSLSMLQSNNPCEDYTGHVAGMFKGLEGYLKKVLDKKYNLKFTKDAKFSMFYKDKNNQSEVDKNSNIPEAAKT
;
A
#
# COMPACT_ATOMS: atom_id res chain seq x y z
N ASP A 1 -3.32 -11.13 -27.27
CA ASP A 1 -2.72 -11.55 -26.01
C ASP A 1 -1.64 -10.56 -25.60
N PHE A 2 -1.57 -10.27 -24.30
CA PHE A 2 -0.52 -9.46 -23.70
C PHE A 2 0.42 -10.37 -22.91
N PHE A 3 1.70 -10.24 -23.16
CA PHE A 3 2.75 -11.02 -22.49
C PHE A 3 3.68 -10.07 -21.73
N LEU A 4 3.73 -10.20 -20.43
CA LEU A 4 4.68 -9.47 -19.61
C LEU A 4 6.05 -10.13 -19.75
N LYS A 5 7.07 -9.35 -20.13
CA LYS A 5 8.46 -9.81 -20.22
C LYS A 5 9.17 -9.66 -18.88
N LYS A 6 10.28 -10.39 -18.72
CA LYS A 6 11.12 -10.35 -17.51
C LYS A 6 11.72 -8.95 -17.20
N ASP A 7 11.81 -8.09 -18.22
CA ASP A 7 12.31 -6.73 -18.10
C ASP A 7 11.21 -5.71 -17.73
N GLY A 8 9.97 -6.20 -17.49
CA GLY A 8 8.82 -5.35 -17.15
C GLY A 8 8.11 -4.79 -18.38
N THR A 9 8.60 -5.04 -19.60
CA THR A 9 7.91 -4.59 -20.81
C THR A 9 6.77 -5.53 -21.18
N ILE A 10 5.73 -4.98 -21.81
CA ILE A 10 4.59 -5.75 -22.31
C ILE A 10 4.77 -5.99 -23.81
N ASN A 11 4.70 -7.25 -24.21
CA ASN A 11 4.58 -7.62 -25.61
C ASN A 11 3.12 -7.92 -25.92
N ALA A 12 2.56 -7.20 -26.88
CA ALA A 12 1.18 -7.40 -27.32
C ALA A 12 1.18 -8.08 -28.67
N ILE A 13 0.54 -9.23 -28.76
CA ILE A 13 0.46 -10.01 -30.01
C ILE A 13 -1.01 -10.20 -30.34
N PRO A 14 -1.48 -9.68 -31.50
CA PRO A 14 -2.81 -9.98 -31.99
C PRO A 14 -2.97 -11.49 -32.24
N VAL A 15 -4.06 -12.06 -31.78
CA VAL A 15 -4.38 -13.46 -32.03
C VAL A 15 -5.50 -13.52 -33.07
N GLY A 16 -5.20 -14.06 -34.26
CA GLY A 16 -6.10 -14.12 -35.40
C GLY A 16 -6.06 -12.85 -36.25
N THR A 17 -6.88 -12.83 -37.30
CA THR A 17 -6.93 -11.75 -38.30
C THR A 17 -8.18 -10.88 -38.22
N ARG A 18 -9.13 -11.22 -37.34
CA ARG A 18 -10.33 -10.42 -37.09
C ARG A 18 -10.03 -9.31 -36.11
N ASN A 19 -10.54 -8.12 -36.35
CA ASN A 19 -10.45 -6.96 -35.48
C ASN A 19 -9.00 -6.49 -35.21
N LEU A 20 -8.12 -6.60 -36.20
CA LEU A 20 -6.71 -6.14 -36.08
C LEU A 20 -6.62 -4.65 -35.75
N ASN A 21 -7.54 -3.84 -36.33
CA ASN A 21 -7.55 -2.40 -36.08
C ASN A 21 -7.91 -2.08 -34.62
N GLU A 22 -8.92 -2.73 -34.07
CA GLU A 22 -9.35 -2.57 -32.69
C GLU A 22 -8.26 -3.10 -31.73
N CYS A 23 -7.59 -4.20 -32.10
CA CYS A 23 -6.47 -4.71 -31.33
C CYS A 23 -5.29 -3.73 -31.30
N ASN A 24 -4.95 -3.12 -32.44
CA ASN A 24 -3.91 -2.11 -32.51
C ASN A 24 -4.28 -0.85 -31.72
N LEU A 25 -5.53 -0.38 -31.81
CA LEU A 25 -6.00 0.74 -30.99
C LEU A 25 -5.90 0.44 -29.49
N LEU A 26 -6.21 -0.79 -29.07
CA LEU A 26 -6.05 -1.20 -27.67
C LEU A 26 -4.58 -1.26 -27.27
N ILE A 27 -3.70 -1.76 -28.15
CA ILE A 27 -2.26 -1.77 -27.92
C ILE A 27 -1.72 -0.35 -27.79
N ASP A 28 -2.09 0.54 -28.71
CA ASP A 28 -1.67 1.94 -28.69
C ASP A 28 -2.19 2.65 -27.43
N TYR A 29 -3.42 2.36 -27.01
CA TYR A 29 -3.97 2.87 -25.75
C TYR A 29 -3.16 2.39 -24.56
N VAL A 30 -2.90 1.07 -24.44
CA VAL A 30 -2.09 0.50 -23.33
C VAL A 30 -0.67 1.06 -23.35
N VAL A 31 -0.05 1.22 -24.53
CA VAL A 31 1.29 1.81 -24.66
C VAL A 31 1.27 3.30 -24.30
N SER A 32 0.23 4.05 -24.72
CA SER A 32 0.11 5.48 -24.37
C SER A 32 -0.12 5.72 -22.89
N LYS A 33 -0.73 4.74 -22.22
CA LYS A 33 -0.93 4.71 -20.77
C LYS A 33 0.17 3.96 -20.04
N GLY A 34 1.15 3.47 -20.82
CA GLY A 34 2.27 2.72 -20.30
C GLY A 34 2.90 3.40 -19.11
N LEU A 35 2.85 2.70 -18.01
CA LEU A 35 3.15 3.12 -16.65
C LEU A 35 4.56 3.69 -16.45
N ASP A 36 5.40 3.79 -17.49
CA ASP A 36 6.81 3.80 -17.22
C ASP A 36 7.66 4.91 -17.82
N ALA A 37 7.23 5.57 -18.87
CA ALA A 37 8.12 6.47 -19.59
C ALA A 37 8.59 7.66 -18.73
N ASP A 38 7.75 8.14 -17.80
CA ASP A 38 7.98 9.37 -17.05
C ASP A 38 8.16 9.18 -15.53
N ILE A 39 8.04 7.94 -14.99
CA ILE A 39 8.26 7.72 -13.56
C ILE A 39 9.75 7.80 -13.25
N LYS A 40 10.15 8.90 -12.61
CA LYS A 40 11.53 9.11 -12.21
C LYS A 40 11.92 8.19 -11.05
N THR A 41 13.19 7.78 -11.05
CA THR A 41 13.79 7.17 -9.87
C THR A 41 13.96 8.21 -8.78
N ASN A 42 13.36 7.97 -7.64
CA ASN A 42 13.45 8.84 -6.47
C ASN A 42 14.11 8.11 -5.30
N GLN A 43 14.51 8.86 -4.30
CA GLN A 43 15.10 8.32 -3.08
C GLN A 43 14.57 9.04 -1.85
N PHE A 44 14.47 8.32 -0.74
CA PHE A 44 14.08 8.86 0.54
C PHE A 44 14.83 8.15 1.67
N THR A 45 15.25 8.92 2.69
CA THR A 45 15.95 8.40 3.87
C THR A 45 15.08 8.55 5.10
N PHE A 46 14.98 7.49 5.91
CA PHE A 46 14.14 7.43 7.09
C PHE A 46 14.83 6.65 8.23
N ASN A 47 14.31 6.77 9.44
CA ASN A 47 14.79 5.98 10.56
C ASN A 47 14.29 4.54 10.42
N LEU A 48 15.18 3.58 10.61
CA LEU A 48 14.89 2.16 10.61
C LEU A 48 15.91 1.48 11.52
N ASN A 49 15.46 0.75 12.51
CA ASN A 49 16.34 -0.08 13.32
C ASN A 49 16.56 -1.46 12.67
N GLU A 50 17.47 -2.24 13.22
CA GLU A 50 17.83 -3.55 12.69
C GLU A 50 16.70 -4.56 12.82
N ASP A 51 15.96 -4.56 13.92
CA ASP A 51 14.83 -5.48 14.15
C ASP A 51 13.71 -5.22 13.14
N SER A 52 13.40 -3.96 12.85
CA SER A 52 12.43 -3.57 11.83
C SER A 52 12.89 -3.95 10.42
N LEU A 53 14.19 -3.83 10.14
CA LEU A 53 14.75 -4.30 8.87
C LEU A 53 14.56 -5.81 8.70
N HIS A 54 14.91 -6.61 9.71
CA HIS A 54 14.70 -8.06 9.68
C HIS A 54 13.21 -8.40 9.55
N THR A 55 12.36 -7.72 10.29
CA THR A 55 10.90 -7.88 10.19
C THR A 55 10.40 -7.59 8.77
N LEU A 56 10.88 -6.54 8.11
CA LEU A 56 10.55 -6.25 6.71
C LEU A 56 10.93 -7.39 5.79
N ILE A 57 12.16 -7.89 5.91
CA ILE A 57 12.68 -8.99 5.09
C ILE A 57 11.83 -10.26 5.30
N ASP A 58 11.53 -10.60 6.55
CA ASP A 58 10.73 -11.76 6.92
C ASP A 58 9.30 -11.66 6.38
N ILE A 59 8.65 -10.50 6.50
CA ILE A 59 7.31 -10.29 5.95
C ILE A 59 7.32 -10.46 4.42
N VAL A 60 8.29 -9.87 3.72
CA VAL A 60 8.37 -9.99 2.26
C VAL A 60 8.62 -11.45 1.85
N ASN A 61 9.54 -12.15 2.51
CA ASN A 61 9.83 -13.56 2.22
C ASN A 61 8.66 -14.49 2.55
N TYR A 62 7.90 -14.20 3.59
CA TYR A 62 6.78 -15.06 3.98
C TYR A 62 5.50 -14.78 3.19
N GLN A 63 5.14 -13.50 3.01
CA GLN A 63 3.84 -13.13 2.41
C GLN A 63 3.92 -12.84 0.91
N TYR A 64 5.09 -12.41 0.41
CA TYR A 64 5.24 -11.90 -0.95
C TYR A 64 6.31 -12.61 -1.78
N SER A 65 6.82 -13.76 -1.32
CA SER A 65 7.87 -14.53 -2.02
C SER A 65 7.49 -14.98 -3.43
N ASN A 66 6.21 -15.08 -3.74
CA ASN A 66 5.71 -15.39 -5.07
C ASN A 66 5.68 -14.17 -6.03
N VAL A 67 5.82 -12.96 -5.51
CA VAL A 67 5.75 -11.71 -6.29
C VAL A 67 6.97 -10.80 -6.13
N ILE A 68 7.76 -10.96 -5.07
CA ILE A 68 8.99 -10.18 -4.82
C ILE A 68 10.13 -11.14 -4.46
N ARG A 69 11.27 -10.97 -5.13
CA ARG A 69 12.54 -11.60 -4.78
C ARG A 69 13.46 -10.58 -4.12
N ILE A 70 14.16 -10.97 -3.06
CA ILE A 70 15.15 -10.13 -2.40
C ILE A 70 16.55 -10.59 -2.83
N GLU A 71 17.36 -9.65 -3.28
CA GLU A 71 18.80 -9.82 -3.53
C GLU A 71 19.56 -9.03 -2.48
N GLU A 72 20.34 -9.71 -1.64
CA GLU A 72 21.10 -9.10 -0.55
C GLU A 72 22.59 -9.02 -0.90
N ASN A 73 23.17 -7.85 -0.64
CA ASN A 73 24.62 -7.63 -0.73
C ASN A 73 25.08 -6.66 0.37
N ASN A 74 25.65 -7.19 1.44
CA ASN A 74 25.96 -6.45 2.66
C ASN A 74 24.68 -5.76 3.19
N ASN A 75 24.74 -4.46 3.47
CA ASN A 75 23.59 -3.68 3.96
C ASN A 75 22.71 -3.13 2.82
N ARG A 76 22.72 -3.76 1.65
CA ARG A 76 21.89 -3.38 0.49
C ARG A 76 20.96 -4.52 0.15
N TYR A 77 19.69 -4.21 0.09
CA TYR A 77 18.61 -5.13 -0.22
C TYR A 77 17.88 -4.64 -1.47
N LYS A 78 17.97 -5.43 -2.54
CA LYS A 78 17.22 -5.12 -3.75
C LYS A 78 15.98 -5.99 -3.82
N PHE A 79 14.84 -5.36 -3.73
CA PHE A 79 13.54 -6.01 -3.91
C PHE A 79 13.19 -5.95 -5.39
N VAL A 80 13.05 -7.11 -6.01
CA VAL A 80 12.74 -7.24 -7.45
C VAL A 80 11.36 -7.85 -7.58
N GLY A 81 10.43 -7.10 -8.13
CA GLY A 81 9.07 -7.54 -8.37
C GLY A 81 8.95 -8.49 -9.57
N TYR A 82 7.89 -9.26 -9.57
CA TYR A 82 7.55 -10.17 -10.67
C TYR A 82 7.44 -9.44 -12.03
N ASN A 83 6.99 -8.21 -12.01
CA ASN A 83 6.86 -7.36 -13.20
C ASN A 83 8.17 -6.72 -13.67
N GLY A 84 9.31 -7.06 -13.04
CA GLY A 84 10.61 -6.49 -13.36
C GLY A 84 10.88 -5.12 -12.73
N ASP A 85 9.92 -4.54 -12.03
CA ASP A 85 10.13 -3.35 -11.23
C ASP A 85 11.00 -3.67 -10.01
N TRP A 86 11.71 -2.68 -9.51
CA TRP A 86 12.60 -2.88 -8.38
C TRP A 86 12.76 -1.63 -7.53
N ILE A 87 13.11 -1.87 -6.28
CA ILE A 87 13.59 -0.85 -5.36
C ILE A 87 14.83 -1.36 -4.63
N ASN A 88 15.72 -0.44 -4.27
CA ASN A 88 16.84 -0.70 -3.38
C ASN A 88 16.55 -0.12 -2.01
N LEU A 89 16.84 -0.87 -0.96
CA LEU A 89 16.93 -0.40 0.40
C LEU A 89 18.38 -0.52 0.84
N ILE A 90 18.96 0.58 1.30
CA ILE A 90 20.34 0.65 1.79
C ILE A 90 20.25 0.97 3.28
N TYR A 91 20.71 0.06 4.12
CA TYR A 91 20.71 0.21 5.57
C TYR A 91 22.03 0.77 6.08
N TYR A 92 21.95 1.70 7.02
CA TYR A 92 23.08 2.34 7.68
C TYR A 92 23.06 2.00 9.16
N PRO A 93 23.66 0.86 9.59
CA PRO A 93 23.52 0.33 10.95
C PRO A 93 23.98 1.31 12.05
N THR A 94 25.09 2.01 11.81
CA THR A 94 25.63 2.98 12.78
C THR A 94 24.73 4.20 13.02
N LYS A 95 23.78 4.44 12.13
CA LYS A 95 22.85 5.58 12.19
C LYS A 95 21.42 5.17 12.46
N ASN A 96 21.11 3.88 12.51
CA ASN A 96 19.73 3.35 12.53
C ASN A 96 18.85 4.03 11.46
N LYS A 97 19.36 4.10 10.23
CA LYS A 97 18.66 4.70 9.10
C LYS A 97 18.68 3.78 7.89
N ALA A 98 17.66 3.92 7.07
CA ALA A 98 17.64 3.32 5.77
C ALA A 98 17.35 4.36 4.69
N MET A 99 17.82 4.10 3.47
CA MET A 99 17.46 4.83 2.27
C MET A 99 16.78 3.88 1.30
N ILE A 100 15.59 4.23 0.88
CA ILE A 100 14.90 3.55 -0.22
C ILE A 100 15.11 4.34 -1.51
N GLN A 101 15.37 3.62 -2.61
CA GLN A 101 15.60 4.19 -3.92
C GLN A 101 14.92 3.36 -4.99
N GLY A 102 14.20 3.99 -5.91
CA GLY A 102 13.53 3.30 -7.01
C GLY A 102 12.39 4.11 -7.60
N LYS A 103 11.54 3.43 -8.34
CA LYS A 103 10.32 4.01 -8.92
C LYS A 103 9.11 3.65 -8.06
N ALA A 104 8.11 4.54 -8.00
CA ALA A 104 6.86 4.33 -7.26
C ALA A 104 5.93 3.37 -8.04
N LEU A 105 6.34 2.11 -8.15
CA LEU A 105 5.61 1.04 -8.82
C LEU A 105 5.10 0.00 -7.80
N TYR A 106 4.71 -1.17 -8.25
CA TYR A 106 4.08 -2.20 -7.42
C TYR A 106 4.96 -2.66 -6.25
N THR A 107 6.24 -2.98 -6.53
CA THR A 107 7.20 -3.39 -5.48
C THR A 107 7.40 -2.30 -4.43
N TYR A 108 7.48 -1.03 -4.85
CA TYR A 108 7.53 0.11 -3.95
C TYR A 108 6.32 0.14 -3.02
N SER A 109 5.12 0.00 -3.58
CA SER A 109 3.87 0.07 -2.81
C SER A 109 3.82 -0.99 -1.71
N ILE A 110 4.23 -2.24 -2.01
CA ILE A 110 4.26 -3.31 -1.02
C ILE A 110 5.26 -2.99 0.09
N VAL A 111 6.50 -2.67 -0.26
CA VAL A 111 7.57 -2.46 0.73
C VAL A 111 7.29 -1.23 1.59
N VAL A 112 6.83 -0.14 1.00
CA VAL A 112 6.49 1.07 1.77
C VAL A 112 5.29 0.84 2.68
N ASN A 113 4.28 0.09 2.26
CA ASN A 113 3.14 -0.25 3.14
C ASN A 113 3.55 -1.05 4.38
N ILE A 114 4.59 -1.87 4.29
CA ILE A 114 5.16 -2.56 5.45
C ILE A 114 5.94 -1.57 6.32
N ILE A 115 6.80 -0.76 5.71
CA ILE A 115 7.65 0.21 6.40
C ILE A 115 6.82 1.21 7.22
N VAL A 116 5.73 1.72 6.69
CA VAL A 116 4.92 2.73 7.39
C VAL A 116 4.26 2.20 8.66
N ASP A 117 4.17 0.89 8.85
CA ASP A 117 3.64 0.28 10.06
C ASP A 117 4.65 0.22 11.21
N PHE A 118 5.94 0.43 10.97
CA PHE A 118 6.96 0.41 12.02
C PHE A 118 6.87 1.62 12.96
N ASP A 119 7.20 1.41 14.23
CA ASP A 119 7.01 2.42 15.29
C ASP A 119 7.90 3.64 15.08
N GLU A 120 9.12 3.47 14.54
CA GLU A 120 10.06 4.55 14.28
C GLU A 120 9.66 5.47 13.11
N ILE A 121 8.72 5.06 12.30
CA ILE A 121 8.20 5.87 11.18
C ILE A 121 7.13 6.83 11.71
N THR A 122 7.36 8.11 11.56
CA THR A 122 6.42 9.14 11.98
C THR A 122 5.35 9.42 10.90
N LEU A 123 4.31 10.15 11.29
CA LEU A 123 3.30 10.63 10.34
C LEU A 123 3.91 11.50 9.23
N ASP A 124 4.90 12.34 9.59
CA ASP A 124 5.58 13.22 8.66
C ASP A 124 6.49 12.44 7.70
N ASP A 125 7.10 11.35 8.18
CA ASP A 125 7.87 10.47 7.31
C ASP A 125 6.98 9.85 6.23
N VAL A 126 5.77 9.39 6.56
CA VAL A 126 4.81 8.82 5.58
C VAL A 126 4.47 9.85 4.51
N ILE A 127 4.16 11.09 4.89
CA ILE A 127 3.85 12.16 3.93
C ILE A 127 5.08 12.48 3.09
N SER A 128 6.28 12.53 3.70
CA SER A 128 7.54 12.79 3.00
C SER A 128 7.89 11.69 2.01
N ILE A 129 7.72 10.42 2.40
CA ILE A 129 7.92 9.28 1.49
C ILE A 129 7.04 9.44 0.25
N ASN A 130 5.75 9.67 0.45
CA ASN A 130 4.82 9.83 -0.67
C ASN A 130 5.14 11.06 -1.53
N ASN A 131 5.40 12.21 -0.92
CA ASN A 131 5.77 13.42 -1.64
C ASN A 131 7.00 13.19 -2.54
N ASN A 132 8.04 12.54 -2.01
CA ASN A 132 9.27 12.28 -2.77
C ASN A 132 9.05 11.32 -3.93
N PHE A 133 8.25 10.25 -3.74
CA PHE A 133 8.09 9.22 -4.75
C PHE A 133 7.06 9.55 -5.82
N VAL A 134 6.06 10.38 -5.52
CA VAL A 134 5.05 10.82 -6.53
C VAL A 134 5.27 12.25 -7.03
N ASN A 135 6.44 12.84 -6.76
CA ASN A 135 6.80 14.22 -7.14
C ASN A 135 5.77 15.27 -6.67
N MET A 136 5.29 15.09 -5.45
CA MET A 136 4.36 16.02 -4.80
C MET A 136 5.11 16.94 -3.85
N ASN A 137 4.50 18.07 -3.57
CA ASN A 137 4.97 18.98 -2.54
C ASN A 137 3.80 19.42 -1.66
N THR A 138 3.10 18.42 -1.11
CA THR A 138 1.95 18.69 -0.23
C THR A 138 2.47 19.00 1.17
N PRO A 139 2.16 20.19 1.74
CA PRO A 139 2.58 20.53 3.09
C PRO A 139 1.98 19.57 4.12
N PHE A 140 2.76 19.20 5.13
CA PHE A 140 2.32 18.30 6.21
C PHE A 140 1.06 18.81 6.92
N ASP A 141 1.00 20.11 7.19
CA ASP A 141 -0.15 20.73 7.86
C ASP A 141 -1.42 20.64 7.02
N THR A 142 -1.32 20.64 5.69
CA THR A 142 -2.47 20.46 4.81
C THR A 142 -3.08 19.08 5.01
N ILE A 143 -2.27 18.01 5.02
CA ILE A 143 -2.75 16.65 5.26
C ILE A 143 -3.31 16.51 6.68
N ARG A 144 -2.60 17.01 7.69
CA ARG A 144 -3.06 16.95 9.08
C ARG A 144 -4.39 17.67 9.29
N ASN A 145 -4.54 18.86 8.73
CA ASN A 145 -5.78 19.65 8.83
C ASN A 145 -6.93 18.95 8.10
N GLU A 146 -6.67 18.39 6.94
CA GLU A 146 -7.68 17.62 6.18
C GLU A 146 -8.09 16.35 6.95
N MET A 147 -7.16 15.63 7.56
CA MET A 147 -7.47 14.50 8.44
C MET A 147 -8.35 14.93 9.61
N LYS A 148 -7.99 16.01 10.33
CA LYS A 148 -8.79 16.53 11.45
C LYS A 148 -10.19 16.93 10.99
N ARG A 149 -10.29 17.59 9.82
CA ARG A 149 -11.56 18.03 9.24
C ARG A 149 -12.46 16.86 8.86
N LYS A 150 -11.88 15.77 8.29
CA LYS A 150 -12.65 14.59 7.84
C LYS A 150 -12.97 13.65 8.99
N LEU A 151 -12.05 13.43 9.91
CA LEU A 151 -12.19 12.46 10.99
C LEU A 151 -12.87 13.05 12.23
N LEU A 152 -12.89 14.37 12.37
CA LEU A 152 -13.50 15.07 13.52
C LEU A 152 -13.06 14.48 14.87
N ASN A 153 -14.00 14.08 15.71
CA ASN A 153 -13.72 13.48 17.01
C ASN A 153 -12.96 12.15 16.92
N SER A 154 -13.10 11.42 15.80
CA SER A 154 -12.40 10.16 15.59
C SER A 154 -10.89 10.34 15.46
N TYR A 155 -10.42 11.51 15.04
CA TYR A 155 -8.98 11.80 14.92
C TYR A 155 -8.21 11.52 16.21
N ASN A 156 -8.75 11.96 17.35
CA ASN A 156 -8.12 11.77 18.66
C ASN A 156 -8.33 10.34 19.22
N TYR A 157 -9.22 9.58 18.63
CA TYR A 157 -9.54 8.22 19.03
C TYR A 157 -8.67 7.17 18.32
N LEU A 158 -8.20 7.49 17.12
CA LEU A 158 -7.35 6.60 16.33
C LEU A 158 -5.93 6.58 16.90
N ASP A 159 -5.28 5.41 16.81
CA ASP A 159 -3.85 5.29 17.11
C ASP A 159 -2.98 5.80 15.95
N LEU A 160 -1.69 5.93 16.23
CA LEU A 160 -0.73 6.45 15.28
C LEU A 160 -0.65 5.59 14.01
N ALA A 161 -0.74 4.26 14.11
CA ALA A 161 -0.66 3.37 12.97
C ALA A 161 -1.82 3.60 11.98
N LEU A 162 -3.05 3.75 12.50
CA LEU A 162 -4.22 4.06 11.68
C LEU A 162 -4.14 5.45 11.06
N LEU A 163 -3.67 6.45 11.83
CA LEU A 163 -3.46 7.80 11.31
C LEU A 163 -2.39 7.83 10.21
N LYS A 164 -1.30 7.07 10.34
CA LYS A 164 -0.29 6.91 9.28
C LYS A 164 -0.89 6.34 7.99
N SER A 165 -1.67 5.26 8.10
CA SER A 165 -2.32 4.64 6.95
C SER A 165 -3.28 5.60 6.23
N ILE A 166 -4.08 6.35 6.98
CA ILE A 166 -5.01 7.35 6.43
C ILE A 166 -4.25 8.52 5.80
N SER A 167 -3.19 9.01 6.45
CA SER A 167 -2.40 10.13 5.93
C SER A 167 -1.71 9.79 4.60
N GLY A 168 -1.19 8.57 4.48
CA GLY A 168 -0.61 8.07 3.25
C GLY A 168 -1.61 8.11 2.10
N SER A 169 -2.80 7.58 2.31
CA SER A 169 -3.88 7.61 1.32
C SER A 169 -4.32 9.04 0.97
N LEU A 170 -4.48 9.91 1.97
CA LEU A 170 -4.87 11.31 1.73
C LEU A 170 -3.82 12.08 0.95
N SER A 171 -2.53 11.89 1.26
CA SER A 171 -1.45 12.55 0.53
C SER A 171 -1.45 12.12 -0.94
N MET A 172 -1.66 10.84 -1.23
CA MET A 172 -1.74 10.34 -2.59
C MET A 172 -2.98 10.83 -3.34
N LEU A 173 -4.15 10.90 -2.68
CA LEU A 173 -5.38 11.41 -3.29
C LEU A 173 -5.33 12.91 -3.61
N GLN A 174 -4.47 13.67 -2.94
CA GLN A 174 -4.24 15.08 -3.25
C GLN A 174 -3.27 15.30 -4.41
N SER A 175 -2.65 14.23 -4.91
CA SER A 175 -1.85 14.32 -6.12
C SER A 175 -2.75 14.64 -7.31
N ASN A 176 -2.39 15.65 -8.10
CA ASN A 176 -3.07 15.96 -9.35
C ASN A 176 -2.69 14.99 -10.48
N ASN A 177 -1.97 13.90 -10.16
CA ASN A 177 -1.61 12.91 -11.16
C ASN A 177 -2.82 12.01 -11.42
N PRO A 178 -3.33 11.98 -12.64
CA PRO A 178 -4.36 11.02 -13.01
C PRO A 178 -3.80 9.60 -12.83
N CYS A 179 -4.48 8.80 -12.03
CA CYS A 179 -4.12 7.41 -11.81
C CYS A 179 -5.24 6.54 -12.35
N GLU A 180 -4.92 5.52 -13.13
CA GLU A 180 -5.92 4.59 -13.65
C GLU A 180 -6.42 3.62 -12.58
N ASP A 181 -5.58 3.31 -11.59
CA ASP A 181 -5.92 2.47 -10.46
C ASP A 181 -5.69 3.21 -9.14
N TYR A 182 -6.79 3.57 -8.49
CA TYR A 182 -6.78 4.20 -7.18
C TYR A 182 -6.77 3.21 -6.01
N THR A 183 -6.75 1.90 -6.25
CA THR A 183 -6.82 0.88 -5.20
C THR A 183 -5.71 1.08 -4.16
N GLY A 184 -4.47 1.30 -4.60
CA GLY A 184 -3.36 1.59 -3.70
C GLY A 184 -3.55 2.88 -2.90
N HIS A 185 -4.23 3.88 -3.48
CA HIS A 185 -4.48 5.17 -2.83
C HIS A 185 -5.52 5.07 -1.71
N VAL A 186 -6.49 4.18 -1.85
CA VAL A 186 -7.58 4.04 -0.87
C VAL A 186 -7.37 2.91 0.14
N ALA A 187 -6.41 2.02 -0.11
CA ALA A 187 -6.13 0.87 0.77
C ALA A 187 -5.88 1.29 2.23
N GLY A 188 -5.10 2.35 2.45
CA GLY A 188 -4.84 2.88 3.79
C GLY A 188 -6.08 3.46 4.46
N MET A 189 -7.02 4.03 3.71
CA MET A 189 -8.31 4.49 4.26
C MET A 189 -9.17 3.32 4.68
N PHE A 190 -9.24 2.25 3.90
CA PHE A 190 -9.97 1.03 4.29
C PHE A 190 -9.35 0.37 5.51
N LYS A 191 -8.00 0.29 5.58
CA LYS A 191 -7.29 -0.18 6.78
C LYS A 191 -7.62 0.69 8.01
N GLY A 192 -7.63 2.01 7.83
CA GLY A 192 -8.02 2.96 8.87
C GLY A 192 -9.46 2.76 9.35
N LEU A 193 -10.42 2.59 8.43
CA LEU A 193 -11.82 2.32 8.74
C LEU A 193 -11.98 0.98 9.48
N GLU A 194 -11.35 -0.09 8.99
CA GLU A 194 -11.37 -1.41 9.63
C GLU A 194 -10.84 -1.33 11.07
N GLY A 195 -9.68 -0.69 11.26
CA GLY A 195 -9.09 -0.51 12.58
C GLY A 195 -9.97 0.31 13.52
N TYR A 196 -10.60 1.37 13.01
CA TYR A 196 -11.56 2.18 13.77
C TYR A 196 -12.76 1.34 14.23
N LEU A 197 -13.36 0.57 13.33
CA LEU A 197 -14.51 -0.29 13.65
C LEU A 197 -14.13 -1.35 14.68
N LYS A 198 -12.96 -1.99 14.56
CA LYS A 198 -12.44 -2.93 15.58
C LYS A 198 -12.34 -2.28 16.96
N LYS A 199 -11.81 -1.05 17.03
CA LYS A 199 -11.73 -0.30 18.30
C LYS A 199 -13.10 0.04 18.88
N VAL A 200 -14.07 0.42 18.04
CA VAL A 200 -15.44 0.70 18.50
C VAL A 200 -16.09 -0.57 19.06
N LEU A 201 -15.93 -1.69 18.36
CA LEU A 201 -16.47 -2.98 18.79
C LEU A 201 -15.81 -3.48 20.08
N ASP A 202 -14.49 -3.34 20.21
CA ASP A 202 -13.77 -3.66 21.45
C ASP A 202 -14.30 -2.80 22.62
N LYS A 203 -14.35 -1.49 22.44
CA LYS A 203 -14.76 -0.57 23.50
C LYS A 203 -16.23 -0.73 23.90
N LYS A 204 -17.12 -0.90 22.93
CA LYS A 204 -18.57 -0.94 23.16
C LYS A 204 -19.06 -2.34 23.61
N TYR A 205 -18.44 -3.38 23.08
CA TYR A 205 -18.93 -4.75 23.25
C TYR A 205 -17.86 -5.70 23.85
N ASN A 206 -16.69 -5.18 24.23
CA ASN A 206 -15.54 -5.94 24.75
C ASN A 206 -15.10 -7.09 23.81
N LEU A 207 -15.21 -6.87 22.49
CA LEU A 207 -14.76 -7.81 21.48
C LEU A 207 -13.27 -7.65 21.24
N LYS A 208 -12.47 -8.65 21.62
CA LYS A 208 -11.03 -8.64 21.40
C LYS A 208 -10.70 -9.18 20.01
N PHE A 209 -9.96 -8.40 19.24
CA PHE A 209 -9.49 -8.76 17.92
C PHE A 209 -8.03 -9.15 17.95
N THR A 210 -7.70 -10.28 17.32
CA THR A 210 -6.30 -10.59 17.01
C THR A 210 -5.79 -9.70 15.87
N LYS A 211 -4.48 -9.58 15.71
CA LYS A 211 -3.88 -8.79 14.61
C LYS A 211 -4.39 -9.23 13.23
N ASP A 212 -4.67 -10.52 13.06
CA ASP A 212 -5.08 -11.13 11.79
C ASP A 212 -6.60 -11.19 11.60
N ALA A 213 -7.38 -10.70 12.56
CA ALA A 213 -8.82 -10.70 12.47
C ALA A 213 -9.31 -9.82 11.30
N LYS A 214 -10.10 -10.40 10.41
CA LYS A 214 -10.74 -9.71 9.27
C LYS A 214 -12.24 -9.61 9.50
N PHE A 215 -12.88 -8.56 8.99
CA PHE A 215 -14.35 -8.45 9.07
C PHE A 215 -15.08 -9.59 8.37
N SER A 216 -14.48 -10.19 7.35
CA SER A 216 -15.02 -11.39 6.71
C SER A 216 -15.25 -12.58 7.65
N MET A 217 -14.66 -12.56 8.85
CA MET A 217 -14.92 -13.56 9.90
C MET A 217 -16.31 -13.43 10.54
N PHE A 218 -17.00 -12.30 10.34
CA PHE A 218 -18.25 -11.97 10.98
C PHE A 218 -19.47 -12.14 10.08
N TYR A 219 -19.28 -12.38 8.79
CA TYR A 219 -20.39 -12.59 7.87
C TYR A 219 -20.08 -13.68 6.85
N LYS A 220 -21.15 -14.28 6.34
CA LYS A 220 -21.12 -15.26 5.25
C LYS A 220 -21.80 -14.65 4.04
N ASP A 221 -21.23 -14.91 2.87
CA ASP A 221 -21.89 -14.58 1.61
C ASP A 221 -22.87 -15.69 1.25
N LYS A 222 -24.16 -15.35 1.17
CA LYS A 222 -25.21 -16.25 0.70
C LYS A 222 -25.92 -15.59 -0.48
N ASN A 223 -25.89 -16.24 -1.62
CA ASN A 223 -26.60 -15.78 -2.83
C ASN A 223 -26.28 -14.34 -3.22
N ASN A 224 -25.01 -13.93 -3.15
CA ASN A 224 -24.54 -12.55 -3.37
C ASN A 224 -25.09 -11.51 -2.39
N GLN A 225 -25.57 -11.95 -1.23
CA GLN A 225 -25.96 -11.06 -0.13
C GLN A 225 -25.10 -11.40 1.09
N SER A 226 -24.40 -10.39 1.62
CA SER A 226 -23.59 -10.54 2.81
C SER A 226 -24.50 -10.58 4.04
N GLU A 227 -24.56 -11.72 4.71
CA GLU A 227 -25.29 -11.88 5.97
C GLU A 227 -24.30 -12.03 7.13
N VAL A 228 -24.66 -11.45 8.29
CA VAL A 228 -23.87 -11.64 9.51
C VAL A 228 -23.86 -13.14 9.88
N ASP A 229 -22.67 -13.73 10.07
CA ASP A 229 -22.59 -15.13 10.49
C ASP A 229 -23.17 -15.29 11.91
N LYS A 230 -24.26 -16.04 12.00
CA LYS A 230 -24.94 -16.32 13.27
C LYS A 230 -24.04 -17.04 14.29
N ASN A 231 -22.99 -17.72 13.80
CA ASN A 231 -22.00 -18.38 14.65
C ASN A 231 -20.83 -17.45 15.03
N SER A 232 -20.85 -16.19 14.55
CA SER A 232 -19.84 -15.23 14.95
C SER A 232 -20.02 -14.83 16.42
N ASN A 233 -18.90 -14.57 17.10
CA ASN A 233 -18.91 -14.08 18.48
C ASN A 233 -19.33 -12.61 18.61
N ILE A 234 -19.97 -12.04 17.59
CA ILE A 234 -20.49 -10.68 17.65
C ILE A 234 -21.75 -10.68 18.50
N PRO A 235 -21.86 -9.81 19.53
CA PRO A 235 -23.08 -9.65 20.30
C PRO A 235 -24.28 -9.31 19.40
N GLU A 236 -25.46 -9.85 19.72
CA GLU A 236 -26.68 -9.67 18.92
C GLU A 236 -27.00 -8.19 18.67
N ALA A 237 -26.75 -7.33 19.67
CA ALA A 237 -26.93 -5.89 19.56
C ALA A 237 -25.99 -5.18 18.55
N ALA A 238 -24.95 -5.86 18.05
CA ALA A 238 -24.02 -5.33 17.05
C ALA A 238 -24.25 -5.96 15.66
N LYS A 239 -25.25 -6.84 15.53
CA LYS A 239 -25.62 -7.52 14.27
C LYS A 239 -26.72 -6.79 13.51
N THR A 240 -27.33 -5.77 14.11
CA THR A 240 -28.34 -4.90 13.53
C THR A 240 -27.71 -3.60 13.04
#